data_a020d7add28ea9135964d72a053be6e0
#
_entry.id   a020d7add28ea9135964d72a053be6e0
#
_cell.length_a   1.000
_cell.length_b   1.000
_cell.length_c   1.000
_cell.angle_alpha   90.00
_cell.angle_beta   90.00
_cell.angle_gamma   90.00
#
_symmetry.space_group_name_H-M   'P 1'
#
loop_
_entity.id
_entity.type
_entity.pdbx_description
1 polymer ?
#
loop_
_entity_poly.entity_id
_entity_poly.type
_entity_poly.pdbx_seq_one_letter_code
_entity_poly.pdbx_strand_id
1 'polypeptide(L)'
;MAGWLGTYDFLLVSMTLGAMLALSLYLPLMSGQLSLASPAFYAIGGYIAALLSTRVFTGLNPYPVPLVLGEMVLAALVCGLVGWGLGVPVLRLRGIYFAIATIAFSEVLRVLALNLEVTGGAVGIFGIPQPFSTPLGYLWLTLPLLIMVAIAIGHLEQTRAGKAMQAIRSDELVAQTLGIDTTHYKVLGFVLGAILAGVAGVLAAHLLNTWNPRQGTFDTGVLALTAVLIGGNRTFVGPIAGGILFTALPELLRSLADQAYLPPPVATFCRDGRLMLYGLLIILGTRFFPRGLCQPPRWRSLWSILLGHQTRKM
;
A
#
# COMPACT_ATOMS: atom_id res chain seq x y z
N MET A 1 14.53 -19.25 22.99
CA MET A 1 13.65 -19.19 21.79
C MET A 1 12.67 -18.01 21.86
N ALA A 2 12.20 -17.54 23.00
CA ALA A 2 11.26 -16.41 23.10
C ALA A 2 11.82 -15.04 22.65
N GLY A 3 13.12 -14.80 22.76
CA GLY A 3 13.72 -13.51 22.39
C GLY A 3 13.81 -13.25 20.88
N TRP A 4 13.95 -14.28 20.07
CA TRP A 4 14.02 -14.15 18.61
C TRP A 4 12.65 -13.78 17.99
N LEU A 5 11.58 -14.36 18.49
CA LEU A 5 10.22 -14.06 18.02
C LEU A 5 9.85 -12.60 18.34
N GLY A 6 10.15 -12.10 19.55
CA GLY A 6 9.79 -10.72 19.92
C GLY A 6 10.46 -9.64 19.09
N THR A 7 11.68 -9.87 18.58
CA THR A 7 12.38 -8.91 17.71
C THR A 7 11.75 -8.81 16.32
N TYR A 8 11.18 -9.90 15.82
CA TYR A 8 10.57 -9.94 14.48
C TYR A 8 9.05 -9.76 14.48
N ASP A 9 8.41 -9.72 15.65
CA ASP A 9 6.96 -9.54 15.78
C ASP A 9 6.46 -8.27 15.09
N PHE A 10 7.14 -7.15 15.36
CA PHE A 10 6.83 -5.86 14.74
C PHE A 10 7.07 -5.90 13.23
N LEU A 11 8.11 -6.59 12.77
CA LEU A 11 8.44 -6.73 11.37
C LEU A 11 7.33 -7.48 10.61
N LEU A 12 6.83 -8.59 11.17
CA LEU A 12 5.76 -9.38 10.55
C LEU A 12 4.48 -8.55 10.34
N VAL A 13 4.09 -7.77 11.34
CA VAL A 13 2.93 -6.87 11.19
C VAL A 13 3.20 -5.77 10.17
N SER A 14 4.39 -5.17 10.21
CA SER A 14 4.78 -4.15 9.24
C SER A 14 4.80 -4.66 7.80
N MET A 15 5.18 -5.92 7.57
CA MET A 15 5.09 -6.59 6.26
C MET A 15 3.65 -6.67 5.75
N THR A 16 2.69 -7.00 6.63
CA THR A 16 1.27 -7.04 6.23
C THR A 16 0.74 -5.65 5.86
N LEU A 17 1.12 -4.62 6.62
CA LEU A 17 0.75 -3.23 6.34
C LEU A 17 1.43 -2.71 5.06
N GLY A 18 2.71 -3.05 4.83
CA GLY A 18 3.42 -2.75 3.59
C GLY A 18 2.76 -3.40 2.36
N ALA A 19 2.30 -4.65 2.49
CA ALA A 19 1.54 -5.32 1.45
C ALA A 19 0.19 -4.64 1.19
N MET A 20 -0.54 -4.19 2.22
CA MET A 20 -1.79 -3.44 2.06
C MET A 20 -1.55 -2.09 1.35
N LEU A 21 -0.48 -1.36 1.72
CA LEU A 21 -0.12 -0.12 1.07
C LEU A 21 0.28 -0.33 -0.40
N ALA A 22 1.01 -1.40 -0.71
CA ALA A 22 1.33 -1.77 -2.09
C ALA A 22 0.05 -2.12 -2.89
N LEU A 23 -0.90 -2.87 -2.30
CA LEU A 23 -2.19 -3.17 -2.93
C LEU A 23 -3.03 -1.91 -3.17
N SER A 24 -2.97 -0.91 -2.27
CA SER A 24 -3.69 0.37 -2.47
C SER A 24 -3.21 1.12 -3.72
N LEU A 25 -1.92 1.05 -4.01
CA LEU A 25 -1.32 1.65 -5.20
C LEU A 25 -1.55 0.80 -6.46
N TYR A 26 -1.68 -0.52 -6.30
CA TYR A 26 -1.98 -1.43 -7.39
C TYR A 26 -3.37 -1.20 -8.00
N LEU A 27 -4.37 -0.84 -7.20
CA LEU A 27 -5.76 -0.65 -7.66
C LEU A 27 -5.89 0.42 -8.76
N PRO A 28 -5.39 1.67 -8.62
CA PRO A 28 -5.39 2.62 -9.74
C PRO A 28 -4.48 2.16 -10.90
N LEU A 29 -3.41 1.44 -10.61
CA LEU A 29 -2.49 0.92 -11.65
C LEU A 29 -3.14 -0.16 -12.52
N MET A 30 -4.18 -0.86 -12.04
CA MET A 30 -4.98 -1.78 -12.86
C MET A 30 -5.64 -1.09 -14.05
N SER A 31 -5.99 0.20 -13.93
CA SER A 31 -6.53 1.04 -15.01
C SER A 31 -5.46 1.84 -15.76
N GLY A 32 -4.17 1.53 -15.54
CA GLY A 32 -3.05 2.22 -16.19
C GLY A 32 -2.68 3.57 -15.57
N GLN A 33 -3.20 3.89 -14.37
CA GLN A 33 -2.93 5.15 -13.70
C GLN A 33 -1.80 5.00 -12.68
N LEU A 34 -0.72 5.76 -12.86
CA LEU A 34 0.36 5.86 -11.89
C LEU A 34 -0.01 6.90 -10.83
N SER A 35 -0.70 6.47 -9.76
CA SER A 35 -1.06 7.34 -8.64
C SER A 35 -0.03 7.24 -7.52
N LEU A 36 0.42 8.38 -7.03
CA LEU A 36 1.27 8.51 -5.83
C LEU A 36 0.51 9.17 -4.67
N ALA A 37 -0.84 9.10 -4.68
CA ALA A 37 -1.68 9.63 -3.60
C ALA A 37 -1.86 8.66 -2.42
N SER A 38 -1.48 7.39 -2.55
CA SER A 38 -1.68 6.39 -1.48
C SER A 38 -1.09 6.81 -0.13
N PRO A 39 0.12 7.43 -0.03
CA PRO A 39 0.65 7.91 1.25
C PRO A 39 -0.21 9.00 1.89
N ALA A 40 -0.84 9.85 1.09
CA ALA A 40 -1.74 10.88 1.60
C ALA A 40 -2.98 10.28 2.26
N PHE A 41 -3.61 9.30 1.62
CA PHE A 41 -4.77 8.59 2.19
C PHE A 41 -4.37 7.73 3.40
N TYR A 42 -3.19 7.14 3.38
CA TYR A 42 -2.60 6.46 4.53
C TYR A 42 -2.42 7.42 5.73
N ALA A 43 -1.91 8.63 5.47
CA ALA A 43 -1.78 9.65 6.50
C ALA A 43 -3.15 10.11 7.04
N ILE A 44 -4.16 10.34 6.18
CA ILE A 44 -5.53 10.68 6.59
C ILE A 44 -6.10 9.62 7.52
N GLY A 45 -6.01 8.34 7.13
CA GLY A 45 -6.50 7.23 7.95
C GLY A 45 -5.84 7.17 9.33
N GLY A 46 -4.52 7.32 9.37
CA GLY A 46 -3.79 7.35 10.64
C GLY A 46 -4.11 8.56 11.51
N TYR A 47 -4.34 9.74 10.94
CA TYR A 47 -4.81 10.91 11.70
C TYR A 47 -6.23 10.73 12.23
N ILE A 48 -7.13 10.08 11.48
CA ILE A 48 -8.49 9.76 11.96
C ILE A 48 -8.39 8.87 13.20
N ALA A 49 -7.59 7.79 13.14
CA ALA A 49 -7.39 6.92 14.29
C ALA A 49 -6.75 7.67 15.46
N ALA A 50 -5.68 8.42 15.23
CA ALA A 50 -4.98 9.18 16.25
C ALA A 50 -5.90 10.18 16.96
N LEU A 51 -6.70 10.94 16.20
CA LEU A 51 -7.61 11.95 16.77
C LEU A 51 -8.77 11.33 17.54
N LEU A 52 -9.40 10.29 17.01
CA LEU A 52 -10.51 9.62 17.69
C LEU A 52 -10.05 8.95 18.98
N SER A 53 -8.97 8.21 18.92
CA SER A 53 -8.49 7.45 20.06
C SER A 53 -7.88 8.32 21.18
N THR A 54 -7.27 9.48 20.84
CA THR A 54 -6.63 10.35 21.85
C THR A 54 -7.52 11.47 22.34
N ARG A 55 -8.55 11.91 21.58
CA ARG A 55 -9.40 13.05 21.97
C ARG A 55 -10.84 12.68 22.25
N VAL A 56 -11.40 11.69 21.54
CA VAL A 56 -12.81 11.31 21.70
C VAL A 56 -12.94 10.12 22.65
N PHE A 57 -12.15 9.08 22.47
CA PHE A 57 -12.20 7.87 23.30
C PHE A 57 -11.01 7.78 24.25
N THR A 58 -10.83 8.85 25.05
CA THR A 58 -9.72 8.97 26.00
C THR A 58 -9.84 7.97 27.15
N GLY A 59 -8.70 7.48 27.65
CA GLY A 59 -8.63 6.67 28.88
C GLY A 59 -8.94 5.19 28.74
N LEU A 60 -9.22 4.71 27.52
CA LEU A 60 -9.44 3.28 27.27
C LEU A 60 -8.09 2.56 27.05
N ASN A 61 -7.69 1.75 28.02
CA ASN A 61 -6.47 0.93 27.90
C ASN A 61 -6.71 -0.45 28.54
N PRO A 62 -6.73 -1.57 27.78
CA PRO A 62 -6.51 -1.72 26.34
C PRO A 62 -7.65 -1.12 25.49
N TYR A 63 -7.28 -0.65 24.28
CA TYR A 63 -8.25 -0.06 23.37
C TYR A 63 -9.17 -1.15 22.75
N PRO A 64 -10.49 -0.99 22.76
CA PRO A 64 -11.39 -2.04 22.28
C PRO A 64 -11.29 -2.25 20.76
N VAL A 65 -11.10 -3.49 20.32
CA VAL A 65 -11.05 -3.84 18.89
C VAL A 65 -12.27 -3.36 18.09
N PRO A 66 -13.53 -3.38 18.59
CA PRO A 66 -14.67 -2.84 17.89
C PRO A 66 -14.55 -1.34 17.55
N LEU A 67 -13.87 -0.55 18.39
CA LEU A 67 -13.62 0.87 18.09
C LEU A 67 -12.61 1.03 16.96
N VAL A 68 -11.55 0.20 16.91
CA VAL A 68 -10.61 0.18 15.77
C VAL A 68 -11.33 -0.14 14.46
N LEU A 69 -12.27 -1.10 14.48
CA LEU A 69 -13.10 -1.41 13.31
C LEU A 69 -13.99 -0.22 12.92
N GLY A 70 -14.55 0.49 13.89
CA GLY A 70 -15.32 1.73 13.65
C GLY A 70 -14.45 2.83 13.00
N GLU A 71 -13.23 3.02 13.49
CA GLU A 71 -12.25 3.94 12.92
C GLU A 71 -11.85 3.55 11.49
N MET A 72 -11.68 2.24 11.22
CA MET A 72 -11.40 1.75 9.87
C MET A 72 -12.56 2.05 8.91
N VAL A 73 -13.81 1.87 9.34
CA VAL A 73 -14.98 2.20 8.52
C VAL A 73 -15.05 3.70 8.28
N LEU A 74 -14.82 4.53 9.30
CA LEU A 74 -14.81 5.98 9.13
C LEU A 74 -13.68 6.44 8.20
N ALA A 75 -12.47 5.90 8.36
CA ALA A 75 -11.35 6.18 7.48
C ALA A 75 -11.64 5.75 6.04
N ALA A 76 -12.26 4.59 5.84
CA ALA A 76 -12.70 4.13 4.53
C ALA A 76 -13.69 5.10 3.86
N LEU A 77 -14.68 5.59 4.62
CA LEU A 77 -15.67 6.56 4.14
C LEU A 77 -15.03 7.90 3.80
N VAL A 78 -14.22 8.45 4.71
CA VAL A 78 -13.55 9.75 4.50
C VAL A 78 -12.56 9.67 3.32
N CYS A 79 -11.69 8.66 3.30
CA CYS A 79 -10.74 8.47 2.20
C CYS A 79 -11.46 8.18 0.87
N GLY A 80 -12.57 7.44 0.90
CA GLY A 80 -13.42 7.21 -0.27
C GLY A 80 -14.04 8.49 -0.82
N LEU A 81 -14.59 9.33 0.04
CA LEU A 81 -15.18 10.62 -0.34
C LEU A 81 -14.12 11.60 -0.86
N VAL A 82 -13.01 11.75 -0.16
CA VAL A 82 -11.89 12.59 -0.61
C VAL A 82 -11.31 12.05 -1.92
N GLY A 83 -11.13 10.73 -2.02
CA GLY A 83 -10.66 10.07 -3.22
C GLY A 83 -11.60 10.27 -4.41
N TRP A 84 -12.91 10.21 -4.20
CA TRP A 84 -13.91 10.51 -5.24
C TRP A 84 -13.87 11.98 -5.65
N GLY A 85 -13.88 12.89 -4.67
CA GLY A 85 -13.85 14.34 -4.92
C GLY A 85 -12.60 14.80 -5.67
N LEU A 86 -11.43 14.20 -5.36
CA LEU A 86 -10.18 14.44 -6.06
C LEU A 86 -10.08 13.69 -7.38
N GLY A 87 -10.55 12.45 -7.40
CA GLY A 87 -10.49 11.60 -8.57
C GLY A 87 -11.14 12.24 -9.78
N VAL A 88 -12.36 12.78 -9.63
CA VAL A 88 -13.11 13.37 -10.75
C VAL A 88 -12.34 14.48 -11.49
N PRO A 89 -11.76 15.51 -10.83
CA PRO A 89 -10.99 16.55 -11.53
C PRO A 89 -9.59 16.07 -11.97
N VAL A 90 -8.87 15.32 -11.11
CA VAL A 90 -7.48 14.96 -11.35
C VAL A 90 -7.36 13.90 -12.46
N LEU A 91 -8.36 13.03 -12.62
CA LEU A 91 -8.38 12.01 -13.66
C LEU A 91 -8.61 12.53 -15.07
N ARG A 92 -8.92 13.82 -15.24
CA ARG A 92 -8.88 14.50 -16.54
C ARG A 92 -7.45 14.70 -17.05
N LEU A 93 -6.46 14.68 -16.14
CA LEU A 93 -5.05 14.72 -16.46
C LEU A 93 -4.59 13.35 -16.96
N ARG A 94 -3.68 13.34 -17.95
CA ARG A 94 -3.17 12.12 -18.57
C ARG A 94 -1.68 11.94 -18.29
N GLY A 95 -1.25 10.70 -18.19
CA GLY A 95 0.16 10.31 -18.09
C GLY A 95 0.87 10.94 -16.89
N ILE A 96 1.97 11.64 -17.13
CA ILE A 96 2.85 12.20 -16.11
C ILE A 96 2.18 13.33 -15.29
N TYR A 97 1.26 14.08 -15.90
CA TYR A 97 0.55 15.18 -15.22
C TYR A 97 -0.35 14.66 -14.11
N PHE A 98 -0.93 13.48 -14.28
CA PHE A 98 -1.70 12.81 -13.23
C PHE A 98 -0.80 12.41 -12.04
N ALA A 99 0.38 11.85 -12.31
CA ALA A 99 1.33 11.50 -11.25
C ALA A 99 1.78 12.74 -10.48
N ILE A 100 2.11 13.84 -11.17
CA ILE A 100 2.51 15.11 -10.54
C ILE A 100 1.38 15.65 -9.65
N ALA A 101 0.14 15.66 -10.14
CA ALA A 101 -1.01 16.12 -9.35
C ALA A 101 -1.24 15.29 -8.09
N THR A 102 -1.05 13.98 -8.15
CA THR A 102 -1.18 13.09 -6.98
C THR A 102 -0.04 13.26 -5.98
N ILE A 103 1.18 13.57 -6.43
CA ILE A 103 2.30 13.97 -5.55
C ILE A 103 1.99 15.31 -4.88
N ALA A 104 1.55 16.30 -5.66
CA ALA A 104 1.19 17.62 -5.12
C ALA A 104 0.10 17.51 -4.04
N PHE A 105 -0.91 16.67 -4.26
CA PHE A 105 -1.93 16.38 -3.25
C PHE A 105 -1.34 15.81 -1.96
N SER A 106 -0.40 14.85 -2.07
CA SER A 106 0.26 14.28 -0.89
C SER A 106 1.06 15.34 -0.13
N GLU A 107 1.76 16.22 -0.82
CA GLU A 107 2.52 17.31 -0.19
C GLU A 107 1.61 18.37 0.42
N VAL A 108 0.50 18.73 -0.21
CA VAL A 108 -0.51 19.64 0.37
C VAL A 108 -1.03 19.08 1.68
N LEU A 109 -1.42 17.81 1.74
CA LEU A 109 -1.88 17.19 2.98
C LEU A 109 -0.79 17.13 4.05
N ARG A 110 0.44 16.85 3.67
CA ARG A 110 1.59 16.88 4.59
C ARG A 110 1.80 18.28 5.18
N VAL A 111 1.78 19.30 4.34
CA VAL A 111 1.92 20.69 4.79
C VAL A 111 0.74 21.13 5.68
N LEU A 112 -0.48 20.72 5.34
CA LEU A 112 -1.65 20.95 6.21
C LEU A 112 -1.45 20.30 7.57
N ALA A 113 -1.01 19.03 7.60
CA ALA A 113 -0.75 18.33 8.85
C ALA A 113 0.36 18.97 9.69
N LEU A 114 1.37 19.57 9.06
CA LEU A 114 2.43 20.32 9.75
C LEU A 114 1.95 21.61 10.40
N ASN A 115 0.93 22.26 9.84
CA ASN A 115 0.48 23.60 10.26
C ASN A 115 -0.79 23.58 11.12
N LEU A 116 -1.52 22.48 11.15
CA LEU A 116 -2.73 22.36 11.96
C LEU A 116 -2.37 21.96 13.40
N GLU A 117 -2.84 22.71 14.38
CA GLU A 117 -2.67 22.39 15.81
C GLU A 117 -3.39 21.08 16.18
N VAL A 118 -4.49 20.77 15.49
CA VAL A 118 -5.29 19.56 15.72
C VAL A 118 -4.48 18.29 15.46
N THR A 119 -3.57 18.31 14.48
CA THR A 119 -2.71 17.17 14.12
C THR A 119 -1.44 17.07 14.96
N GLY A 120 -1.23 18.01 15.91
CA GLY A 120 0.01 18.10 16.70
C GLY A 120 1.18 18.74 15.93
N GLY A 121 0.92 19.32 14.75
CA GLY A 121 1.92 20.01 13.93
C GLY A 121 3.09 19.11 13.52
N ALA A 122 4.31 19.64 13.57
CA ALA A 122 5.52 18.91 13.18
C ALA A 122 5.87 17.72 14.11
N VAL A 123 5.43 17.78 15.36
CA VAL A 123 5.69 16.75 16.37
C VAL A 123 4.77 15.53 16.16
N GLY A 124 3.51 15.82 15.80
CA GLY A 124 2.49 14.79 15.62
C GLY A 124 1.74 14.45 16.91
N ILE A 125 0.99 13.35 16.88
CA ILE A 125 0.17 12.85 17.99
C ILE A 125 0.86 11.62 18.60
N PHE A 126 1.02 11.63 19.93
CA PHE A 126 1.64 10.53 20.70
C PHE A 126 0.62 9.89 21.62
N GLY A 127 0.96 8.68 22.11
CA GLY A 127 0.13 7.99 23.09
C GLY A 127 -1.18 7.45 22.52
N ILE A 128 -1.16 7.05 21.24
CA ILE A 128 -2.29 6.38 20.60
C ILE A 128 -2.50 5.04 21.31
N PRO A 129 -3.67 4.79 21.94
CA PRO A 129 -3.89 3.58 22.70
C PRO A 129 -3.86 2.36 21.79
N GLN A 130 -3.27 1.28 22.31
CA GLN A 130 -3.07 0.05 21.56
C GLN A 130 -4.13 -0.99 21.96
N PRO A 131 -4.78 -1.66 20.97
CA PRO A 131 -5.73 -2.74 21.27
C PRO A 131 -5.06 -4.02 21.76
N PHE A 132 -3.77 -4.20 21.47
CA PHE A 132 -3.01 -5.38 21.85
C PHE A 132 -1.73 -4.97 22.57
N SER A 133 -1.38 -5.68 23.63
CA SER A 133 -0.14 -5.46 24.39
C SER A 133 1.11 -5.96 23.69
N THR A 134 0.96 -6.85 22.71
CA THR A 134 2.06 -7.40 21.91
C THR A 134 1.88 -7.09 20.43
N PRO A 135 2.97 -6.78 19.67
CA PRO A 135 2.87 -6.60 18.24
C PRO A 135 2.25 -7.78 17.50
N LEU A 136 2.52 -9.02 17.92
CA LEU A 136 1.91 -10.22 17.33
C LEU A 136 0.38 -10.24 17.43
N GLY A 137 -0.19 -9.62 18.45
CA GLY A 137 -1.65 -9.50 18.59
C GLY A 137 -2.29 -8.80 17.37
N TYR A 138 -1.57 -7.86 16.76
CA TYR A 138 -2.06 -7.18 15.55
C TYR A 138 -2.16 -8.10 14.34
N LEU A 139 -1.40 -9.20 14.26
CA LEU A 139 -1.53 -10.17 13.17
C LEU A 139 -2.93 -10.79 13.10
N TRP A 140 -3.59 -10.97 14.26
CA TRP A 140 -4.98 -11.46 14.29
C TRP A 140 -5.96 -10.52 13.58
N LEU A 141 -5.62 -9.25 13.43
CA LEU A 141 -6.46 -8.27 12.75
C LEU A 141 -5.93 -7.98 11.33
N THR A 142 -4.62 -7.76 11.17
CA THR A 142 -4.02 -7.33 9.91
C THR A 142 -3.95 -8.44 8.87
N LEU A 143 -3.66 -9.69 9.29
CA LEU A 143 -3.51 -10.81 8.36
C LEU A 143 -4.84 -11.27 7.76
N PRO A 144 -5.93 -11.47 8.54
CA PRO A 144 -7.24 -11.76 7.96
C PRO A 144 -7.74 -10.63 7.06
N LEU A 145 -7.47 -9.37 7.42
CA LEU A 145 -7.83 -8.22 6.60
C LEU A 145 -7.06 -8.23 5.27
N LEU A 146 -5.74 -8.47 5.29
CA LEU A 146 -4.92 -8.60 4.08
C LEU A 146 -5.45 -9.73 3.18
N ILE A 147 -5.78 -10.89 3.77
CA ILE A 147 -6.34 -12.04 3.02
C ILE A 147 -7.69 -11.65 2.41
N MET A 148 -8.57 -11.03 3.18
CA MET A 148 -9.88 -10.57 2.70
C MET A 148 -9.73 -9.58 1.53
N VAL A 149 -8.85 -8.60 1.65
CA VAL A 149 -8.55 -7.62 0.59
C VAL A 149 -7.94 -8.31 -0.62
N ALA A 150 -7.00 -9.25 -0.44
CA ALA A 150 -6.38 -9.99 -1.52
C ALA A 150 -7.43 -10.83 -2.31
N ILE A 151 -8.34 -11.50 -1.60
CA ILE A 151 -9.46 -12.22 -2.21
C ILE A 151 -10.39 -11.26 -2.95
N ALA A 152 -10.75 -10.13 -2.35
CA ALA A 152 -11.62 -9.13 -2.96
C ALA A 152 -11.02 -8.56 -4.25
N ILE A 153 -9.71 -8.23 -4.25
CA ILE A 153 -9.01 -7.74 -5.45
C ILE A 153 -8.88 -8.86 -6.49
N GLY A 154 -8.55 -10.09 -6.06
CA GLY A 154 -8.50 -11.24 -6.98
C GLY A 154 -9.85 -11.52 -7.64
N HIS A 155 -10.95 -11.33 -6.90
CA HIS A 155 -12.30 -11.42 -7.46
C HIS A 155 -12.60 -10.25 -8.40
N LEU A 156 -12.23 -9.02 -8.00
CA LEU A 156 -12.35 -7.83 -8.83
C LEU A 156 -11.67 -8.00 -10.19
N GLU A 157 -10.45 -8.54 -10.23
CA GLU A 157 -9.72 -8.82 -11.49
C GLU A 157 -10.49 -9.71 -12.46
N GLN A 158 -11.35 -10.58 -11.95
CA GLN A 158 -12.16 -11.51 -12.76
C GLN A 158 -13.51 -10.93 -13.19
N THR A 159 -13.99 -9.89 -12.50
CA THR A 159 -15.28 -9.23 -12.82
C THR A 159 -15.19 -8.44 -14.12
N ARG A 160 -16.38 -8.00 -14.63
CA ARG A 160 -16.46 -7.08 -15.77
C ARG A 160 -15.73 -5.77 -15.52
N ALA A 161 -15.79 -5.23 -14.29
CA ALA A 161 -15.11 -4.01 -13.92
C ALA A 161 -13.57 -4.16 -13.98
N GLY A 162 -13.02 -5.24 -13.42
CA GLY A 162 -11.58 -5.52 -13.51
C GLY A 162 -11.09 -5.75 -14.95
N LYS A 163 -11.91 -6.42 -15.79
CA LYS A 163 -11.59 -6.60 -17.21
C LYS A 163 -11.64 -5.26 -17.97
N ALA A 164 -12.59 -4.38 -17.66
CA ALA A 164 -12.65 -3.03 -18.22
C ALA A 164 -11.42 -2.20 -17.84
N MET A 165 -10.99 -2.25 -16.56
CA MET A 165 -9.75 -1.58 -16.11
C MET A 165 -8.51 -2.10 -16.85
N GLN A 166 -8.39 -3.43 -17.05
CA GLN A 166 -7.29 -4.04 -17.79
C GLN A 166 -7.30 -3.64 -19.27
N ALA A 167 -8.48 -3.51 -19.90
CA ALA A 167 -8.65 -3.03 -21.27
C ALA A 167 -8.20 -1.56 -21.40
N ILE A 168 -8.63 -0.69 -20.47
CA ILE A 168 -8.22 0.72 -20.40
C ILE A 168 -6.70 0.84 -20.26
N ARG A 169 -6.08 0.01 -19.42
CA ARG A 169 -4.64 -0.04 -19.24
C ARG A 169 -3.89 -0.42 -20.51
N SER A 170 -4.46 -1.32 -21.32
CA SER A 170 -3.85 -1.79 -22.55
C SER A 170 -3.89 -0.73 -23.65
N ASP A 171 -5.06 -0.15 -23.88
CA ASP A 171 -5.28 0.97 -24.82
C ASP A 171 -6.58 1.69 -24.45
N GLU A 172 -6.44 2.94 -23.96
CA GLU A 172 -7.56 3.76 -23.53
C GLU A 172 -8.49 4.16 -24.69
N LEU A 173 -7.92 4.45 -25.86
CA LEU A 173 -8.70 4.87 -27.02
C LEU A 173 -9.54 3.71 -27.57
N VAL A 174 -8.94 2.54 -27.68
CA VAL A 174 -9.67 1.32 -28.10
C VAL A 174 -10.75 0.96 -27.08
N ALA A 175 -10.49 1.09 -25.77
CA ALA A 175 -11.51 0.84 -24.77
C ALA A 175 -12.73 1.79 -24.91
N GLN A 176 -12.48 3.08 -25.22
CA GLN A 176 -13.54 4.06 -25.48
C GLN A 176 -14.37 3.72 -26.72
N THR A 177 -13.74 3.29 -27.80
CA THR A 177 -14.47 2.88 -29.02
C THR A 177 -15.35 1.65 -28.81
N LEU A 178 -15.03 0.81 -27.85
CA LEU A 178 -15.83 -0.34 -27.40
C LEU A 178 -16.93 0.04 -26.41
N GLY A 179 -17.13 1.35 -26.13
CA GLY A 179 -18.18 1.85 -25.24
C GLY A 179 -17.87 1.73 -23.76
N ILE A 180 -16.61 1.51 -23.38
CA ILE A 180 -16.19 1.46 -21.97
C ILE A 180 -16.03 2.90 -21.45
N ASP A 181 -16.76 3.25 -20.39
CA ASP A 181 -16.57 4.53 -19.68
C ASP A 181 -15.25 4.51 -18.91
N THR A 182 -14.21 5.04 -19.54
CA THR A 182 -12.85 5.03 -18.97
C THR A 182 -12.76 5.86 -17.69
N THR A 183 -13.51 6.96 -17.60
CA THR A 183 -13.51 7.85 -16.44
C THR A 183 -14.08 7.14 -15.21
N HIS A 184 -15.22 6.48 -15.36
CA HIS A 184 -15.87 5.74 -14.27
C HIS A 184 -14.93 4.67 -13.67
N TYR A 185 -14.33 3.82 -14.52
CA TYR A 185 -13.46 2.74 -14.03
C TYR A 185 -12.12 3.26 -13.46
N LYS A 186 -11.60 4.36 -13.96
CA LYS A 186 -10.43 5.02 -13.41
C LYS A 186 -10.71 5.60 -12.02
N VAL A 187 -11.85 6.31 -11.85
CA VAL A 187 -12.30 6.82 -10.54
C VAL A 187 -12.50 5.67 -9.56
N LEU A 188 -13.14 4.58 -9.99
CA LEU A 188 -13.36 3.41 -9.16
C LEU A 188 -12.05 2.82 -8.62
N GLY A 189 -11.05 2.61 -9.49
CA GLY A 189 -9.74 2.11 -9.08
C GLY A 189 -9.02 3.04 -8.09
N PHE A 190 -9.10 4.36 -8.34
CA PHE A 190 -8.50 5.37 -7.48
C PHE A 190 -9.16 5.42 -6.09
N VAL A 191 -10.49 5.41 -6.03
CA VAL A 191 -11.27 5.43 -4.78
C VAL A 191 -11.03 4.15 -3.96
N LEU A 192 -11.03 2.98 -4.58
CA LEU A 192 -10.74 1.72 -3.89
C LEU A 192 -9.30 1.72 -3.32
N GLY A 193 -8.33 2.27 -4.05
CA GLY A 193 -6.97 2.46 -3.58
C GLY A 193 -6.91 3.40 -2.38
N ALA A 194 -7.63 4.53 -2.43
CA ALA A 194 -7.72 5.49 -1.34
C ALA A 194 -8.31 4.89 -0.06
N ILE A 195 -9.40 4.14 -0.18
CA ILE A 195 -10.05 3.42 0.93
C ILE A 195 -9.06 2.46 1.58
N LEU A 196 -8.39 1.63 0.80
CA LEU A 196 -7.45 0.65 1.32
C LEU A 196 -6.24 1.29 2.00
N ALA A 197 -5.71 2.38 1.44
CA ALA A 197 -4.63 3.14 2.07
C ALA A 197 -5.07 3.74 3.41
N GLY A 198 -6.28 4.31 3.48
CA GLY A 198 -6.83 4.86 4.72
C GLY A 198 -6.98 3.80 5.82
N VAL A 199 -7.53 2.65 5.47
CA VAL A 199 -7.67 1.52 6.41
C VAL A 199 -6.31 1.02 6.91
N ALA A 200 -5.32 0.90 6.02
CA ALA A 200 -3.96 0.54 6.41
C ALA A 200 -3.34 1.60 7.36
N GLY A 201 -3.64 2.88 7.14
CA GLY A 201 -3.20 3.99 7.99
C GLY A 201 -3.74 3.90 9.42
N VAL A 202 -5.00 3.53 9.61
CA VAL A 202 -5.61 3.32 10.95
C VAL A 202 -4.83 2.25 11.72
N LEU A 203 -4.61 1.10 11.10
CA LEU A 203 -3.89 -0.01 11.73
C LEU A 203 -2.45 0.36 12.08
N ALA A 204 -1.79 1.10 11.20
CA ALA A 204 -0.42 1.55 11.41
C ALA A 204 -0.32 2.58 12.56
N ALA A 205 -1.29 3.48 12.72
CA ALA A 205 -1.31 4.46 13.79
C ALA A 205 -1.38 3.78 15.18
N HIS A 206 -2.24 2.79 15.35
CA HIS A 206 -2.31 2.00 16.57
C HIS A 206 -1.06 1.14 16.81
N LEU A 207 -0.47 0.55 15.75
CA LEU A 207 0.76 -0.24 15.87
C LEU A 207 1.94 0.61 16.32
N LEU A 208 2.10 1.82 15.73
CA LEU A 208 3.22 2.71 16.00
C LEU A 208 3.09 3.49 17.32
N ASN A 209 1.89 3.56 17.91
CA ASN A 209 1.55 4.39 19.09
C ASN A 209 1.78 5.89 18.88
N THR A 210 2.23 6.30 17.69
CA THR A 210 2.52 7.68 17.33
C THR A 210 2.15 7.93 15.88
N TRP A 211 1.66 9.15 15.57
CA TRP A 211 1.36 9.52 14.20
C TRP A 211 1.84 10.92 13.90
N ASN A 212 2.64 11.07 12.84
CA ASN A 212 3.24 12.34 12.47
C ASN A 212 3.18 12.58 10.94
N PRO A 213 3.40 13.82 10.46
CA PRO A 213 3.32 14.14 9.03
C PRO A 213 4.31 13.40 8.13
N ARG A 214 5.37 12.79 8.70
CA ARG A 214 6.36 12.01 7.93
C ARG A 214 5.82 10.69 7.40
N GLN A 215 4.69 10.20 7.93
CA GLN A 215 4.07 8.95 7.45
C GLN A 215 3.46 9.10 6.04
N GLY A 216 3.06 10.32 5.66
CA GLY A 216 2.43 10.62 4.36
C GLY A 216 3.38 11.26 3.34
N THR A 217 4.69 11.00 3.40
CA THR A 217 5.67 11.62 2.50
C THR A 217 5.73 10.95 1.14
N PHE A 218 6.30 11.70 0.18
CA PHE A 218 6.64 11.20 -1.14
C PHE A 218 7.50 9.92 -1.10
N ASP A 219 8.45 9.85 -0.16
CA ASP A 219 9.32 8.67 0.00
C ASP A 219 8.53 7.39 0.28
N THR A 220 7.49 7.47 1.12
CA THR A 220 6.58 6.34 1.38
C THR A 220 5.86 5.90 0.09
N GLY A 221 5.48 6.87 -0.76
CA GLY A 221 4.87 6.59 -2.06
C GLY A 221 5.83 5.90 -3.03
N VAL A 222 7.07 6.36 -3.08
CA VAL A 222 8.11 5.77 -3.92
C VAL A 222 8.42 4.33 -3.48
N LEU A 223 8.51 4.08 -2.18
CA LEU A 223 8.71 2.73 -1.65
C LEU A 223 7.57 1.79 -2.01
N ALA A 224 6.31 2.25 -1.84
CA ALA A 224 5.14 1.47 -2.22
C ALA A 224 5.09 1.20 -3.74
N LEU A 225 5.43 2.21 -4.56
CA LEU A 225 5.52 2.05 -6.02
C LEU A 225 6.59 1.03 -6.40
N THR A 226 7.76 1.11 -5.76
CA THR A 226 8.86 0.18 -5.98
C THR A 226 8.44 -1.26 -5.67
N ALA A 227 7.74 -1.44 -4.55
CA ALA A 227 7.19 -2.74 -4.17
C ALA A 227 6.24 -3.30 -5.24
N VAL A 228 5.35 -2.46 -5.80
CA VAL A 228 4.43 -2.88 -6.87
C VAL A 228 5.16 -3.19 -8.17
N LEU A 229 6.13 -2.37 -8.57
CA LEU A 229 6.86 -2.56 -9.83
C LEU A 229 7.74 -3.81 -9.81
N ILE A 230 8.49 -4.02 -8.73
CA ILE A 230 9.40 -5.17 -8.59
C ILE A 230 8.61 -6.45 -8.27
N GLY A 231 7.60 -6.36 -7.40
CA GLY A 231 6.72 -7.50 -7.12
C GLY A 231 5.98 -7.97 -8.37
N GLY A 232 5.59 -7.05 -9.22
CA GLY A 232 4.87 -7.29 -10.47
C GLY A 232 3.47 -6.68 -10.45
N ASN A 233 3.13 -5.97 -11.51
CA ASN A 233 1.90 -5.18 -11.61
C ASN A 233 0.81 -5.82 -12.47
N ARG A 234 0.92 -7.12 -12.77
CA ARG A 234 -0.06 -7.86 -13.60
C ARG A 234 -1.12 -8.59 -12.80
N THR A 235 -0.82 -8.93 -11.55
CA THR A 235 -1.70 -9.66 -10.63
C THR A 235 -1.52 -9.11 -9.23
N PHE A 236 -2.55 -9.24 -8.39
CA PHE A 236 -2.52 -8.77 -6.99
C PHE A 236 -1.45 -9.47 -6.13
N VAL A 237 -0.98 -10.66 -6.53
CA VAL A 237 0.07 -11.39 -5.80
C VAL A 237 1.42 -10.68 -5.84
N GLY A 238 1.71 -9.99 -6.97
CA GLY A 238 2.93 -9.21 -7.12
C GLY A 238 3.10 -8.12 -6.06
N PRO A 239 2.15 -7.18 -5.94
CA PRO A 239 2.18 -6.15 -4.91
C PRO A 239 2.28 -6.68 -3.48
N ILE A 240 1.63 -7.81 -3.16
CA ILE A 240 1.74 -8.45 -1.84
C ILE A 240 3.18 -8.92 -1.61
N ALA A 241 3.73 -9.68 -2.53
CA ALA A 241 5.11 -10.19 -2.42
C ALA A 241 6.13 -9.04 -2.38
N GLY A 242 5.95 -8.01 -3.21
CA GLY A 242 6.77 -6.81 -3.21
C GLY A 242 6.66 -6.02 -1.91
N GLY A 243 5.45 -5.81 -1.40
CA GLY A 243 5.21 -5.11 -0.14
C GLY A 243 5.88 -5.81 1.05
N ILE A 244 5.75 -7.14 1.13
CA ILE A 244 6.44 -7.95 2.14
C ILE A 244 7.95 -7.82 2.00
N LEU A 245 8.49 -8.02 0.79
CA LEU A 245 9.94 -7.98 0.53
C LEU A 245 10.55 -6.63 0.88
N PHE A 246 9.92 -5.53 0.41
CA PHE A 246 10.44 -4.18 0.61
C PHE A 246 10.32 -3.68 2.04
N THR A 247 9.34 -4.16 2.79
CA THR A 247 9.24 -3.88 4.23
C THR A 247 10.23 -4.70 5.04
N ALA A 248 10.53 -5.94 4.63
CA ALA A 248 11.49 -6.80 5.29
C ALA A 248 12.95 -6.39 5.02
N LEU A 249 13.23 -5.85 3.84
CA LEU A 249 14.57 -5.61 3.35
C LEU A 249 15.42 -4.71 4.28
N PRO A 250 14.93 -3.56 4.80
CA PRO A 250 15.72 -2.73 5.70
C PRO A 250 16.13 -3.45 6.97
N GLU A 251 15.23 -4.27 7.52
CA GLU A 251 15.50 -5.01 8.75
C GLU A 251 16.47 -6.17 8.51
N LEU A 252 16.34 -6.85 7.36
CA LEU A 252 17.31 -7.86 6.94
C LEU A 252 18.70 -7.26 6.75
N LEU A 253 18.79 -6.09 6.11
CA LEU A 253 20.07 -5.39 5.95
C LEU A 253 20.67 -4.95 7.28
N ARG A 254 19.81 -4.47 8.20
CA ARG A 254 20.23 -4.11 9.54
C ARG A 254 20.73 -5.31 10.33
N SER A 255 20.01 -6.43 10.30
CA SER A 255 20.42 -7.66 10.99
C SER A 255 21.73 -8.23 10.43
N LEU A 256 21.98 -8.06 9.12
CA LEU A 256 23.24 -8.41 8.50
C LEU A 256 24.37 -7.46 8.93
N ALA A 257 24.09 -6.15 9.02
CA ALA A 257 25.07 -5.14 9.46
C ALA A 257 25.50 -5.32 10.92
N ASP A 258 24.62 -5.81 11.77
CA ASP A 258 24.89 -6.06 13.19
C ASP A 258 25.67 -7.37 13.43
N GLN A 259 25.92 -8.18 12.40
CA GLN A 259 26.76 -9.37 12.51
C GLN A 259 28.25 -8.98 12.59
N ALA A 260 28.93 -9.51 13.60
CA ALA A 260 30.32 -9.16 13.95
C ALA A 260 31.39 -9.49 12.88
N TYR A 261 31.02 -10.13 11.77
CA TYR A 261 31.95 -10.55 10.71
C TYR A 261 32.12 -9.53 9.58
N LEU A 262 31.33 -8.43 9.57
CA LEU A 262 31.40 -7.45 8.49
C LEU A 262 32.42 -6.35 8.81
N PRO A 263 33.30 -5.96 7.84
CA PRO A 263 34.19 -4.81 8.00
C PRO A 263 33.37 -3.54 8.31
N PRO A 264 33.92 -2.65 9.20
CA PRO A 264 33.20 -1.43 9.62
C PRO A 264 32.60 -0.58 8.48
N PRO A 265 33.29 -0.36 7.33
CA PRO A 265 32.71 0.44 6.24
C PRO A 265 31.54 -0.23 5.56
N VAL A 266 31.50 -1.58 5.50
CA VAL A 266 30.36 -2.33 4.90
C VAL A 266 29.16 -2.31 5.84
N ALA A 267 29.37 -2.46 7.14
CA ALA A 267 28.32 -2.37 8.15
C ALA A 267 27.65 -0.97 8.13
N THR A 268 28.47 0.10 8.08
CA THR A 268 27.96 1.48 7.97
C THR A 268 27.19 1.68 6.67
N PHE A 269 27.68 1.16 5.54
CA PHE A 269 26.99 1.23 4.26
C PHE A 269 25.62 0.50 4.30
N CYS A 270 25.53 -0.68 4.91
CA CYS A 270 24.27 -1.41 5.06
C CYS A 270 23.27 -0.67 5.97
N ARG A 271 23.77 0.05 6.99
CA ARG A 271 22.94 0.80 7.93
C ARG A 271 22.41 2.11 7.34
N ASP A 272 23.28 2.90 6.71
CA ASP A 272 22.98 4.27 6.27
C ASP A 272 22.63 4.33 4.78
N GLY A 273 23.13 3.37 3.98
CA GLY A 273 22.94 3.29 2.54
C GLY A 273 21.63 2.67 2.08
N ARG A 274 20.65 2.44 2.97
CA ARG A 274 19.37 1.79 2.62
C ARG A 274 18.61 2.45 1.47
N LEU A 275 18.59 3.78 1.39
CA LEU A 275 17.93 4.51 0.29
C LEU A 275 18.66 4.29 -1.04
N MET A 276 20.01 4.26 -1.01
CA MET A 276 20.82 3.95 -2.17
C MET A 276 20.62 2.50 -2.64
N LEU A 277 20.49 1.56 -1.69
CA LEU A 277 20.17 0.16 -1.99
C LEU A 277 18.77 0.01 -2.60
N TYR A 278 17.77 0.77 -2.12
CA TYR A 278 16.45 0.80 -2.76
C TYR A 278 16.54 1.31 -4.20
N GLY A 279 17.27 2.42 -4.44
CA GLY A 279 17.48 2.94 -5.80
C GLY A 279 18.16 1.91 -6.72
N LEU A 280 19.21 1.25 -6.22
CA LEU A 280 19.91 0.19 -6.94
C LEU A 280 18.98 -1.01 -7.23
N LEU A 281 18.17 -1.43 -6.26
CA LEU A 281 17.19 -2.51 -6.44
C LEU A 281 16.10 -2.16 -7.45
N ILE A 282 15.66 -0.89 -7.50
CA ILE A 282 14.72 -0.45 -8.54
C ILE A 282 15.36 -0.61 -9.92
N ILE A 283 16.58 -0.12 -10.10
CA ILE A 283 17.30 -0.19 -11.38
C ILE A 283 17.55 -1.64 -11.79
N LEU A 284 18.06 -2.47 -10.88
CA LEU A 284 18.31 -3.89 -11.14
C LEU A 284 16.99 -4.66 -11.34
N GLY A 285 15.98 -4.40 -10.50
CA GLY A 285 14.68 -5.04 -10.60
C GLY A 285 14.00 -4.76 -11.94
N THR A 286 13.96 -3.50 -12.37
CA THR A 286 13.38 -3.14 -13.67
C THR A 286 14.20 -3.67 -14.86
N ARG A 287 15.52 -3.79 -14.71
CA ARG A 287 16.41 -4.30 -15.77
C ARG A 287 16.36 -5.82 -15.90
N PHE A 288 16.36 -6.55 -14.78
CA PHE A 288 16.42 -8.02 -14.78
C PHE A 288 15.03 -8.67 -14.71
N PHE A 289 14.06 -8.01 -14.07
CA PHE A 289 12.69 -8.50 -13.92
C PHE A 289 11.66 -7.53 -14.51
N PRO A 290 11.70 -7.24 -15.82
CA PRO A 290 10.79 -6.25 -16.45
C PRO A 290 9.31 -6.64 -16.36
N ARG A 291 9.01 -7.90 -16.03
CA ARG A 291 7.65 -8.43 -15.83
C ARG A 291 7.28 -8.61 -14.36
N GLY A 292 8.18 -8.22 -13.43
CA GLY A 292 8.05 -8.43 -11.99
C GLY A 292 8.45 -9.84 -11.54
N LEU A 293 8.64 -10.01 -10.21
CA LEU A 293 9.02 -11.28 -9.58
C LEU A 293 7.90 -12.33 -9.69
N CYS A 294 6.63 -11.91 -9.49
CA CYS A 294 5.46 -12.78 -9.55
C CYS A 294 4.80 -12.68 -10.93
N GLN A 295 5.17 -13.61 -11.82
CA GLN A 295 4.46 -13.78 -13.08
C GLN A 295 3.17 -14.58 -12.83
N PRO A 296 2.07 -14.27 -13.56
CA PRO A 296 0.88 -15.11 -13.46
C PRO A 296 1.27 -16.55 -13.81
N PRO A 297 0.93 -17.51 -12.95
CA PRO A 297 1.30 -18.90 -13.20
C PRO A 297 0.74 -19.34 -14.55
N ARG A 298 1.55 -20.04 -15.33
CA ARG A 298 1.14 -20.70 -16.59
C ARG A 298 0.09 -21.80 -16.37
N TRP A 299 -0.51 -21.87 -15.20
CA TRP A 299 -1.52 -22.87 -14.83
C TRP A 299 -2.71 -22.90 -15.77
N ARG A 300 -3.08 -21.77 -16.37
CA ARG A 300 -4.14 -21.76 -17.40
C ARG A 300 -3.77 -22.54 -18.65
N SER A 301 -2.47 -22.61 -19.02
CA SER A 301 -2.02 -23.43 -20.12
C SER A 301 -1.94 -24.91 -19.75
N LEU A 302 -1.63 -25.22 -18.49
CA LEU A 302 -1.64 -26.62 -18.01
C LEU A 302 -3.07 -27.16 -17.87
N TRP A 303 -4.02 -26.37 -17.40
CA TRP A 303 -5.43 -26.75 -17.34
C TRP A 303 -6.08 -26.90 -18.72
N SER A 304 -5.71 -26.07 -19.70
CA SER A 304 -6.18 -26.23 -21.08
C SER A 304 -5.57 -27.48 -21.76
N ILE A 305 -4.35 -27.86 -21.40
CA ILE A 305 -3.69 -29.10 -21.87
C ILE A 305 -4.32 -30.33 -21.20
N LEU A 306 -4.60 -30.28 -19.89
CA LEU A 306 -5.23 -31.35 -19.13
C LEU A 306 -6.70 -31.57 -19.48
N LEU A 307 -7.44 -30.53 -19.85
CA LEU A 307 -8.86 -30.62 -20.25
C LEU A 307 -9.07 -30.91 -21.74
N GLY A 308 -8.02 -31.16 -22.52
CA GLY A 308 -8.14 -31.64 -23.88
C GLY A 308 -8.85 -30.72 -24.87
N HIS A 309 -8.99 -29.43 -24.58
CA HIS A 309 -9.57 -28.47 -25.52
C HIS A 309 -8.50 -28.08 -26.56
N GLN A 310 -8.37 -28.92 -27.57
CA GLN A 310 -7.78 -28.53 -28.84
C GLN A 310 -8.61 -27.41 -29.45
N THR A 311 -8.21 -26.15 -29.25
CA THR A 311 -8.63 -25.07 -30.15
C THR A 311 -7.91 -25.29 -31.47
N ARG A 312 -8.61 -25.94 -32.42
CA ARG A 312 -8.27 -25.94 -33.84
C ARG A 312 -7.92 -24.51 -34.26
N LYS A 313 -6.73 -24.37 -34.83
CA LYS A 313 -6.34 -23.22 -35.63
C LYS A 313 -7.31 -23.12 -36.79
N MET A 314 -8.00 -22.01 -36.92
CA MET A 314 -8.42 -21.38 -38.17
C MET A 314 -7.86 -19.97 -38.19
#